data_3c765abc0d4a737ff03043e2af1f7cf6
#
_entry.id   3c765abc0d4a737ff03043e2af1f7cf6
#
_cell.length_a   1.000
_cell.length_b   1.000
_cell.length_c   1.000
_cell.angle_alpha   90.00
_cell.angle_beta   90.00
_cell.angle_gamma   90.00
#
_symmetry.space_group_name_H-M   'P 1'
#
loop_
_entity.id
_entity.type
_entity.pdbx_description
1 polymer ?
#
loop_
_entity_poly.entity_id
_entity_poly.type
_entity_poly.pdbx_seq_one_letter_code
_entity_poly.pdbx_strand_id
1 'polypeptide(L)'
;MFIDADSFFFVDPAVLFDDKSYREKGALFFKDRNVSPENKRAWIKSILPPPISANVKQNRMWTGESGHQQESGVIVVDKYRHFVPLLLTTRLNGPDRDSDEAKGKKGVYDMMYGDKETFWLSFEMAGDLDYVFHEGVAGTMGKLTSLHPTDPDAPGEVPVAVDGPMICSPQLIHFDRNGKPIWFNGWISMTKDDLHEWQEFDVYLEEKPEEGRKPKNDAWQIHAANVVCLEAAEAKEFTARDKSTLDGILKLAKRTSIA
;
A
#
# COMPACT_ATOMS: atom_id res chain seq x y z
N MET A 1 -6.26 -16.15 3.44
CA MET A 1 -6.06 -14.82 2.82
C MET A 1 -7.03 -13.86 3.46
N PHE A 2 -6.56 -12.67 3.82
CA PHE A 2 -7.38 -11.53 4.19
C PHE A 2 -7.41 -10.57 3.00
N ILE A 3 -8.57 -10.01 2.67
CA ILE A 3 -8.76 -9.06 1.58
C ILE A 3 -9.65 -7.95 2.12
N ASP A 4 -9.22 -6.71 2.05
CA ASP A 4 -10.00 -5.56 2.48
C ASP A 4 -11.15 -5.29 1.50
N ALA A 5 -12.21 -4.65 1.98
CA ALA A 5 -13.46 -4.48 1.25
C ALA A 5 -13.34 -3.63 -0.02
N ASP A 6 -12.32 -2.75 -0.08
CA ASP A 6 -12.00 -1.90 -1.22
C ASP A 6 -10.77 -2.38 -2.03
N SER A 7 -10.43 -3.67 -1.88
CA SER A 7 -9.41 -4.33 -2.68
C SER A 7 -10.03 -5.13 -3.83
N PHE A 8 -9.57 -4.85 -5.05
CA PHE A 8 -10.10 -5.44 -6.29
C PHE A 8 -9.00 -6.15 -7.07
N PHE A 9 -9.32 -7.28 -7.69
CA PHE A 9 -8.33 -8.12 -8.37
C PHE A 9 -8.52 -8.12 -9.90
N PHE A 10 -7.40 -8.05 -10.62
CA PHE A 10 -7.32 -8.26 -12.07
C PHE A 10 -7.22 -9.75 -12.42
N VAL A 11 -6.84 -10.58 -11.47
CA VAL A 11 -6.64 -12.02 -11.60
C VAL A 11 -7.37 -12.76 -10.48
N ASP A 12 -7.51 -14.07 -10.60
CA ASP A 12 -8.01 -14.89 -9.47
C ASP A 12 -7.07 -14.72 -8.26
N PRO A 13 -7.57 -14.27 -7.10
CA PRO A 13 -6.74 -14.11 -5.88
C PRO A 13 -6.02 -15.41 -5.48
N ALA A 14 -6.53 -16.57 -5.86
CA ALA A 14 -5.92 -17.86 -5.57
C ALA A 14 -4.49 -18.00 -6.11
N VAL A 15 -4.10 -17.22 -7.14
CA VAL A 15 -2.73 -17.21 -7.69
C VAL A 15 -1.69 -16.86 -6.64
N LEU A 16 -2.06 -16.12 -5.59
CA LEU A 16 -1.15 -15.73 -4.51
C LEU A 16 -0.75 -16.92 -3.62
N PHE A 17 -1.56 -17.99 -3.57
CA PHE A 17 -1.18 -19.22 -2.90
C PHE A 17 -0.13 -20.04 -3.70
N ASP A 18 -0.01 -19.74 -4.99
CA ASP A 18 0.99 -20.33 -5.87
C ASP A 18 2.29 -19.53 -5.94
N ASP A 19 2.34 -18.33 -5.34
CA ASP A 19 3.56 -17.54 -5.26
C ASP A 19 4.67 -18.33 -4.55
N LYS A 20 5.86 -18.36 -5.18
CA LYS A 20 7.00 -19.13 -4.67
C LYS A 20 7.39 -18.70 -3.26
N SER A 21 7.41 -17.39 -3.00
CA SER A 21 7.82 -16.83 -1.71
C SER A 21 6.79 -17.16 -0.63
N TYR A 22 5.50 -17.15 -0.96
CA TYR A 22 4.45 -17.62 -0.05
C TYR A 22 4.60 -19.11 0.27
N ARG A 23 4.83 -19.97 -0.73
CA ARG A 23 5.02 -21.41 -0.50
C ARG A 23 6.22 -21.71 0.38
N GLU A 24 7.28 -20.96 0.26
CA GLU A 24 8.49 -21.10 1.09
C GLU A 24 8.27 -20.56 2.51
N LYS A 25 7.69 -19.38 2.65
CA LYS A 25 7.61 -18.64 3.90
C LYS A 25 6.30 -18.80 4.65
N GLY A 26 5.20 -19.06 3.97
CA GLY A 26 3.86 -19.16 4.55
C GLY A 26 3.20 -17.81 4.84
N ALA A 27 3.91 -16.71 4.65
CA ALA A 27 3.36 -15.35 4.80
C ALA A 27 3.87 -14.42 3.71
N LEU A 28 2.94 -13.78 2.99
CA LEU A 28 3.21 -12.86 1.89
C LEU A 28 2.47 -11.55 2.13
N PHE A 29 3.22 -10.45 2.12
CA PHE A 29 2.76 -9.08 2.31
C PHE A 29 3.07 -8.23 1.08
N PHE A 30 2.44 -7.08 0.97
CA PHE A 30 2.68 -6.12 -0.10
C PHE A 30 3.25 -4.82 0.47
N LYS A 31 4.04 -4.11 -0.35
CA LYS A 31 4.63 -2.82 0.05
C LYS A 31 3.66 -1.69 -0.22
N ASP A 32 3.60 -0.72 0.68
CA ASP A 32 2.86 0.52 0.48
C ASP A 32 3.63 1.49 -0.43
N ARG A 33 3.06 2.64 -0.72
CA ARG A 33 3.67 3.80 -1.34
C ARG A 33 4.91 4.25 -0.57
N ASN A 34 5.92 4.71 -1.28
CA ASN A 34 7.09 5.32 -0.65
C ASN A 34 6.83 6.81 -0.38
N VAL A 35 6.17 7.10 0.74
CA VAL A 35 5.75 8.46 1.14
C VAL A 35 6.18 8.79 2.57
N SER A 36 6.18 10.09 2.90
CA SER A 36 6.46 10.57 4.25
C SER A 36 7.78 10.01 4.80
N PRO A 37 8.94 10.35 4.21
CA PRO A 37 10.23 9.86 4.69
C PRO A 37 10.38 10.12 6.18
N GLU A 38 10.48 9.05 6.97
CA GLU A 38 10.58 9.13 8.44
C GLU A 38 11.42 7.97 8.98
N ASN A 39 12.37 8.30 9.84
CA ASN A 39 13.21 7.30 10.50
C ASN A 39 12.58 6.88 11.83
N LYS A 40 11.95 5.71 11.86
CA LYS A 40 11.34 5.14 13.07
C LYS A 40 12.24 4.15 13.82
N ARG A 41 13.53 4.16 13.56
CA ARG A 41 14.51 3.20 14.11
C ARG A 41 14.52 3.16 15.65
N ALA A 42 14.41 4.30 16.30
CA ALA A 42 14.40 4.37 17.76
C ALA A 42 13.15 3.70 18.34
N TRP A 43 11.98 3.97 17.75
CA TRP A 43 10.73 3.36 18.14
C TRP A 43 10.74 1.83 17.87
N ILE A 44 11.16 1.39 16.68
CA ILE A 44 11.25 -0.03 16.33
C ILE A 44 12.15 -0.78 17.35
N LYS A 45 13.30 -0.20 17.73
CA LYS A 45 14.18 -0.78 18.77
C LYS A 45 13.53 -0.86 20.14
N SER A 46 12.58 -0.01 20.45
CA SER A 46 11.91 -0.01 21.76
C SER A 46 10.84 -1.11 21.90
N ILE A 47 10.34 -1.63 20.77
CA ILE A 47 9.25 -2.61 20.75
C ILE A 47 9.69 -4.01 20.30
N LEU A 48 10.74 -4.12 19.49
CA LEU A 48 11.20 -5.41 18.98
C LEU A 48 12.32 -6.00 19.87
N PRO A 49 12.30 -7.33 20.08
CA PRO A 49 13.37 -8.01 20.83
C PRO A 49 14.70 -7.94 20.07
N PRO A 50 15.81 -7.76 20.79
CA PRO A 50 17.15 -7.86 20.18
C PRO A 50 17.54 -9.34 19.95
N PRO A 51 18.36 -9.63 18.92
CA PRO A 51 18.91 -8.70 17.93
C PRO A 51 17.88 -8.34 16.86
N ILE A 52 17.88 -7.09 16.40
CA ILE A 52 17.03 -6.67 15.28
C ILE A 52 17.37 -7.47 14.03
N SER A 53 16.37 -8.03 13.38
CA SER A 53 16.48 -8.90 12.22
C SER A 53 17.06 -8.20 10.98
N ALA A 54 17.49 -9.00 10.00
CA ALA A 54 17.89 -8.48 8.69
C ALA A 54 16.70 -7.89 7.92
N ASN A 55 15.50 -8.50 8.05
CA ASN A 55 14.28 -8.02 7.41
C ASN A 55 13.95 -6.59 7.87
N VAL A 56 13.95 -6.35 9.17
CA VAL A 56 13.71 -5.01 9.74
C VAL A 56 14.75 -4.01 9.27
N LYS A 57 16.03 -4.37 9.21
CA LYS A 57 17.09 -3.46 8.77
C LYS A 57 17.00 -3.03 7.30
N GLN A 58 16.24 -3.77 6.49
CA GLN A 58 15.92 -3.43 5.09
C GLN A 58 14.57 -2.73 4.95
N ASN A 59 13.79 -2.62 6.03
CA ASN A 59 12.48 -1.99 6.03
C ASN A 59 12.61 -0.47 5.84
N ARG A 60 11.73 0.14 5.05
CA ARG A 60 11.72 1.58 4.74
C ARG A 60 11.60 2.45 6.00
N MET A 61 10.82 2.03 6.99
CA MET A 61 10.68 2.74 8.28
C MET A 61 11.99 2.70 9.10
N TRP A 62 12.80 1.65 8.91
CA TRP A 62 14.13 1.56 9.54
C TRP A 62 15.16 2.38 8.78
N THR A 63 15.17 2.34 7.46
CA THR A 63 16.13 3.10 6.63
C THR A 63 15.80 4.59 6.61
N GLY A 64 14.56 4.98 6.86
CA GLY A 64 14.05 6.35 6.79
C GLY A 64 13.54 6.74 5.39
N GLU A 65 13.43 5.78 4.49
CA GLU A 65 12.95 6.02 3.12
C GLU A 65 11.45 6.32 3.10
N SER A 66 10.67 5.74 4.01
CA SER A 66 9.23 5.97 4.12
C SER A 66 8.73 5.79 5.55
N GLY A 67 7.69 6.51 5.91
CA GLY A 67 6.90 6.26 7.12
C GLY A 67 6.06 4.99 7.05
N HIS A 68 5.97 4.35 5.87
CA HIS A 68 5.17 3.16 5.60
C HIS A 68 6.00 2.07 4.91
N GLN A 69 5.80 0.83 5.34
CA GLN A 69 6.38 -0.35 4.71
C GLN A 69 5.31 -1.20 4.06
N GLN A 70 4.22 -1.47 4.77
CA GLN A 70 3.23 -2.47 4.40
C GLN A 70 1.92 -1.84 3.93
N GLU A 71 1.36 -2.42 2.88
CA GLU A 71 -0.04 -2.28 2.48
C GLU A 71 -0.82 -3.49 3.02
N SER A 72 -1.94 -3.24 3.72
CA SER A 72 -2.73 -4.29 4.37
C SER A 72 -3.98 -4.72 3.61
N GLY A 73 -4.25 -4.14 2.44
CA GLY A 73 -5.42 -4.51 1.63
C GLY A 73 -5.47 -5.99 1.24
N VAL A 74 -4.31 -6.63 1.09
CA VAL A 74 -4.21 -8.08 0.86
C VAL A 74 -3.10 -8.69 1.72
N ILE A 75 -3.47 -9.65 2.56
CA ILE A 75 -2.56 -10.40 3.44
C ILE A 75 -2.75 -11.89 3.18
N VAL A 76 -1.67 -12.59 2.83
CA VAL A 76 -1.70 -14.05 2.64
C VAL A 76 -0.86 -14.71 3.70
N VAL A 77 -1.49 -15.46 4.62
CA VAL A 77 -0.80 -16.12 5.74
C VAL A 77 -1.35 -17.52 5.95
N ASP A 78 -0.47 -18.48 6.13
CA ASP A 78 -0.78 -19.79 6.67
C ASP A 78 -0.99 -19.66 8.18
N LYS A 79 -2.26 -19.65 8.59
CA LYS A 79 -2.66 -19.42 9.99
C LYS A 79 -2.22 -20.53 10.96
N TYR A 80 -1.89 -21.72 10.46
CA TYR A 80 -1.42 -22.80 11.30
C TYR A 80 0.09 -22.67 11.55
N ARG A 81 0.84 -22.29 10.53
CA ARG A 81 2.29 -22.06 10.63
C ARG A 81 2.60 -20.81 11.46
N HIS A 82 1.83 -19.74 11.27
CA HIS A 82 2.07 -18.41 11.87
C HIS A 82 0.99 -18.01 12.89
N PHE A 83 0.58 -18.96 13.73
CA PHE A 83 -0.52 -18.72 14.69
C PHE A 83 -0.17 -17.63 15.71
N VAL A 84 1.05 -17.64 16.27
CA VAL A 84 1.49 -16.68 17.30
C VAL A 84 1.56 -15.25 16.74
N PRO A 85 2.21 -15.00 15.59
CA PRO A 85 2.14 -13.69 14.93
C PRO A 85 0.71 -13.16 14.73
N LEU A 86 -0.22 -14.01 14.28
CA LEU A 86 -1.61 -13.61 14.08
C LEU A 86 -2.33 -13.24 15.39
N LEU A 87 -2.05 -13.94 16.50
CA LEU A 87 -2.57 -13.55 17.83
C LEU A 87 -2.01 -12.19 18.25
N LEU A 88 -0.74 -11.91 18.05
CA LEU A 88 -0.14 -10.61 18.32
C LEU A 88 -0.75 -9.51 17.44
N THR A 89 -0.96 -9.77 16.14
CA THR A 89 -1.67 -8.86 15.24
C THR A 89 -3.05 -8.52 15.79
N THR A 90 -3.82 -9.52 16.23
CA THR A 90 -5.13 -9.32 16.85
C THR A 90 -5.04 -8.46 18.12
N ARG A 91 -4.00 -8.66 18.94
CA ARG A 91 -3.76 -7.87 20.15
C ARG A 91 -3.48 -6.41 19.82
N LEU A 92 -2.59 -6.14 18.85
CA LEU A 92 -2.20 -4.80 18.43
C LEU A 92 -3.38 -4.00 17.82
N ASN A 93 -4.26 -4.68 17.08
CA ASN A 93 -5.43 -4.08 16.43
C ASN A 93 -6.70 -4.10 17.31
N GLY A 94 -6.63 -4.68 18.49
CA GLY A 94 -7.71 -4.76 19.46
C GLY A 94 -7.47 -3.85 20.66
N PRO A 95 -7.16 -4.43 21.85
CA PRO A 95 -7.09 -3.66 23.10
C PRO A 95 -5.98 -2.59 23.14
N ASP A 96 -4.93 -2.74 22.35
CA ASP A 96 -3.78 -1.85 22.36
C ASP A 96 -3.82 -0.81 21.24
N ARG A 97 -4.83 -0.85 20.38
CA ARG A 97 -4.96 0.00 19.19
C ARG A 97 -4.94 1.49 19.51
N ASP A 98 -5.83 1.91 20.39
CA ASP A 98 -6.10 3.31 20.66
C ASP A 98 -5.44 3.79 21.98
N SER A 99 -5.08 5.06 22.01
CA SER A 99 -4.59 5.74 23.21
C SER A 99 -5.67 5.83 24.27
N ASP A 100 -5.25 5.85 25.55
CA ASP A 100 -6.09 6.19 26.68
C ASP A 100 -5.31 7.20 27.54
N GLU A 101 -5.52 8.48 27.27
CA GLU A 101 -4.82 9.56 27.95
C GLU A 101 -5.06 9.54 29.47
N ALA A 102 -6.27 9.15 29.91
CA ALA A 102 -6.61 9.07 31.33
C ALA A 102 -5.75 8.03 32.08
N LYS A 103 -5.27 7.00 31.37
CA LYS A 103 -4.39 5.97 31.90
C LYS A 103 -2.92 6.16 31.49
N GLY A 104 -2.58 7.23 30.77
CA GLY A 104 -1.26 7.43 30.23
C GLY A 104 -0.81 6.36 29.20
N LYS A 105 -1.81 5.70 28.58
CA LYS A 105 -1.56 4.66 27.58
C LYS A 105 -1.40 5.28 26.19
N LYS A 106 -0.29 4.97 25.52
CA LYS A 106 -0.13 5.24 24.09
C LYS A 106 -0.71 4.11 23.27
N GLY A 107 -1.42 4.46 22.21
CA GLY A 107 -1.97 3.50 21.25
C GLY A 107 -0.95 3.06 20.21
N VAL A 108 -1.17 1.90 19.64
CA VAL A 108 -0.37 1.40 18.52
C VAL A 108 -0.51 2.32 17.31
N TYR A 109 -1.72 2.81 17.06
CA TYR A 109 -2.03 3.69 15.92
C TYR A 109 -1.49 5.13 16.05
N ASP A 110 -1.00 5.52 17.22
CA ASP A 110 -0.25 6.77 17.36
C ASP A 110 1.12 6.74 16.64
N MET A 111 1.63 5.52 16.38
CA MET A 111 2.97 5.32 15.82
C MET A 111 2.95 4.89 14.36
N MET A 112 1.77 4.52 13.82
CA MET A 112 1.60 4.01 12.47
C MET A 112 0.22 4.37 11.91
N TYR A 113 0.06 4.27 10.60
CA TYR A 113 -1.21 4.56 9.94
C TYR A 113 -2.10 3.32 9.89
N GLY A 114 -3.07 3.22 10.82
CA GLY A 114 -3.99 2.10 10.89
C GLY A 114 -3.30 0.78 11.25
N ASP A 115 -3.77 -0.30 10.65
CA ASP A 115 -3.31 -1.66 10.93
C ASP A 115 -2.10 -2.11 10.09
N LYS A 116 -1.73 -1.34 9.07
CA LYS A 116 -0.79 -1.75 8.01
C LYS A 116 0.49 -2.39 8.54
N GLU A 117 1.16 -1.75 9.47
CA GLU A 117 2.44 -2.20 9.98
C GLU A 117 2.34 -3.32 11.03
N THR A 118 1.14 -3.54 11.60
CA THR A 118 0.96 -4.49 12.71
C THR A 118 1.26 -5.93 12.31
N PHE A 119 1.11 -6.29 11.05
CA PHE A 119 1.35 -7.64 10.58
C PHE A 119 2.83 -8.00 10.65
N TRP A 120 3.70 -7.30 9.93
CA TRP A 120 5.13 -7.62 9.96
C TRP A 120 5.76 -7.39 11.34
N LEU A 121 5.28 -6.37 12.09
CA LEU A 121 5.72 -6.14 13.47
C LEU A 121 5.39 -7.33 14.37
N SER A 122 4.19 -7.90 14.24
CA SER A 122 3.78 -9.06 15.03
C SER A 122 4.65 -10.29 14.74
N PHE A 123 5.06 -10.48 13.49
CA PHE A 123 5.99 -11.53 13.11
C PHE A 123 7.36 -11.33 13.78
N GLU A 124 7.90 -10.13 13.72
CA GLU A 124 9.18 -9.79 14.37
C GLU A 124 9.10 -9.89 15.91
N MET A 125 8.00 -9.45 16.52
CA MET A 125 7.76 -9.58 17.97
C MET A 125 7.66 -11.03 18.42
N ALA A 126 7.10 -11.92 17.59
CA ALA A 126 7.04 -13.35 17.83
C ALA A 126 8.38 -14.06 17.61
N GLY A 127 9.37 -13.41 16.99
CA GLY A 127 10.60 -14.05 16.54
C GLY A 127 10.41 -14.98 15.33
N ASP A 128 9.27 -14.87 14.66
CA ASP A 128 8.95 -15.61 13.44
C ASP A 128 9.36 -14.77 12.22
N LEU A 129 10.48 -15.11 11.60
CA LEU A 129 11.06 -14.38 10.50
C LEU A 129 10.67 -14.95 9.12
N ASP A 130 9.74 -15.92 9.09
CA ASP A 130 9.29 -16.58 7.87
C ASP A 130 8.13 -15.82 7.22
N TYR A 131 8.37 -14.57 6.92
CA TYR A 131 7.49 -13.72 6.09
C TYR A 131 8.28 -13.05 4.98
N VAL A 132 7.60 -12.58 3.95
CA VAL A 132 8.23 -11.90 2.82
C VAL A 132 7.29 -10.83 2.27
N PHE A 133 7.87 -9.73 1.77
CA PHE A 133 7.16 -8.79 0.93
C PHE A 133 7.24 -9.24 -0.52
N HIS A 134 6.12 -9.19 -1.22
CA HIS A 134 6.03 -9.53 -2.65
C HIS A 134 7.09 -8.77 -3.45
N GLU A 135 7.71 -9.44 -4.43
CA GLU A 135 8.81 -8.87 -5.22
C GLU A 135 8.34 -7.82 -6.24
N GLY A 136 7.06 -7.83 -6.61
CA GLY A 136 6.47 -6.80 -7.44
C GLY A 136 6.46 -5.44 -6.75
N VAL A 137 6.43 -4.40 -7.55
CA VAL A 137 6.38 -3.02 -7.08
C VAL A 137 4.94 -2.56 -6.86
N ALA A 138 4.79 -1.42 -6.21
CA ALA A 138 3.55 -0.68 -6.12
C ALA A 138 3.46 0.34 -7.27
N GLY A 139 2.27 0.88 -7.51
CA GLY A 139 2.04 1.93 -8.48
C GLY A 139 0.69 2.60 -8.28
N THR A 140 0.30 3.43 -9.22
CA THR A 140 -1.00 4.08 -9.23
C THR A 140 -1.67 3.95 -10.60
N MET A 141 -2.98 4.18 -10.66
CA MET A 141 -3.77 4.06 -11.89
C MET A 141 -4.80 5.19 -11.98
N GLY A 142 -5.12 5.60 -13.21
CA GLY A 142 -6.07 6.68 -13.45
C GLY A 142 -5.82 7.41 -14.77
N LYS A 143 -6.08 8.70 -14.77
CA LYS A 143 -5.75 9.61 -15.88
C LYS A 143 -4.43 10.31 -15.65
N LEU A 144 -3.69 10.55 -16.72
CA LEU A 144 -2.49 11.37 -16.69
C LEU A 144 -2.84 12.82 -16.36
N THR A 145 -2.01 13.45 -15.54
CA THR A 145 -2.00 14.90 -15.35
C THR A 145 -0.77 15.52 -16.00
N SER A 146 -0.90 16.72 -16.52
CA SER A 146 0.19 17.49 -17.14
C SER A 146 0.77 18.56 -16.21
N LEU A 147 0.17 18.73 -15.04
CA LEU A 147 0.57 19.74 -14.06
C LEU A 147 0.71 19.10 -12.69
N HIS A 148 1.72 19.52 -11.93
CA HIS A 148 1.78 19.24 -10.52
C HIS A 148 0.56 19.86 -9.84
N PRO A 149 -0.14 19.12 -8.96
CA PRO A 149 -1.24 19.68 -8.21
C PRO A 149 -0.72 20.77 -7.26
N THR A 150 -1.48 21.85 -7.17
CA THR A 150 -1.20 22.91 -6.21
C THR A 150 -1.75 22.55 -4.84
N ASP A 151 -1.12 23.06 -3.79
CA ASP A 151 -1.62 22.93 -2.44
C ASP A 151 -2.93 23.74 -2.32
N PRO A 152 -4.08 23.12 -2.00
CA PRO A 152 -5.33 23.83 -1.84
C PRO A 152 -5.31 24.89 -0.72
N ASP A 153 -4.38 24.72 0.24
CA ASP A 153 -4.21 25.64 1.37
C ASP A 153 -3.17 26.76 1.10
N ALA A 154 -2.51 26.73 -0.08
CA ALA A 154 -1.53 27.74 -0.52
C ALA A 154 -2.06 28.58 -1.69
N PRO A 155 -2.96 29.56 -1.44
CA PRO A 155 -3.56 30.35 -2.52
C PRO A 155 -2.51 31.18 -3.24
N GLY A 156 -2.48 31.06 -4.57
CA GLY A 156 -1.55 31.80 -5.45
C GLY A 156 -0.37 30.99 -5.95
N GLU A 157 -0.28 29.71 -5.60
CA GLU A 157 0.69 28.81 -6.20
C GLU A 157 0.36 28.59 -7.69
N VAL A 158 1.37 28.75 -8.55
CA VAL A 158 1.21 28.53 -9.98
C VAL A 158 1.53 27.06 -10.30
N PRO A 159 0.59 26.32 -10.93
CA PRO A 159 0.86 24.94 -11.31
C PRO A 159 2.11 24.81 -12.20
N VAL A 160 2.99 23.89 -11.87
CA VAL A 160 4.22 23.60 -12.62
C VAL A 160 3.96 22.39 -13.52
N ALA A 161 4.47 22.43 -14.75
CA ALA A 161 4.38 21.29 -15.67
C ALA A 161 5.21 20.12 -15.12
N VAL A 162 4.70 18.90 -15.28
CA VAL A 162 5.44 17.67 -14.95
C VAL A 162 6.42 17.31 -16.05
N ASP A 163 7.57 16.74 -15.68
CA ASP A 163 8.60 16.34 -16.62
C ASP A 163 8.31 14.98 -17.29
N GLY A 164 7.48 14.15 -16.64
CA GLY A 164 7.10 12.81 -17.10
C GLY A 164 5.62 12.51 -16.91
N PRO A 165 5.17 11.30 -17.23
CA PRO A 165 3.81 10.88 -16.93
C PRO A 165 3.57 10.84 -15.41
N MET A 166 2.52 11.54 -14.96
CA MET A 166 2.10 11.58 -13.57
C MET A 166 0.62 11.25 -13.44
N ILE A 167 0.27 10.50 -12.40
CA ILE A 167 -1.10 10.22 -12.00
C ILE A 167 -1.26 10.57 -10.53
N CYS A 168 -2.32 11.32 -10.21
CA CYS A 168 -2.73 11.60 -8.84
C CYS A 168 -4.04 10.87 -8.56
N SER A 169 -4.02 9.86 -7.69
CA SER A 169 -5.19 9.04 -7.45
C SER A 169 -5.17 8.38 -6.07
N PRO A 170 -6.33 7.96 -5.54
CA PRO A 170 -6.39 7.20 -4.29
C PRO A 170 -5.96 5.74 -4.45
N GLN A 171 -5.95 5.21 -5.68
CA GLN A 171 -5.66 3.80 -5.92
C GLN A 171 -4.18 3.49 -5.73
N LEU A 172 -3.93 2.37 -5.07
CA LEU A 172 -2.63 1.74 -4.98
C LEU A 172 -2.70 0.39 -5.69
N ILE A 173 -2.04 0.30 -6.84
CA ILE A 173 -2.01 -0.92 -7.66
C ILE A 173 -0.73 -1.72 -7.40
N HIS A 174 -0.86 -3.04 -7.39
CA HIS A 174 0.23 -3.99 -7.19
C HIS A 174 0.41 -4.88 -8.41
N PHE A 175 1.66 -5.19 -8.70
CA PHE A 175 2.06 -5.93 -9.90
C PHE A 175 2.75 -7.23 -9.53
N ASP A 176 2.72 -8.19 -10.46
CA ASP A 176 3.60 -9.35 -10.43
C ASP A 176 5.06 -8.95 -10.75
N ARG A 177 5.96 -9.94 -10.72
CA ARG A 177 7.39 -9.74 -11.06
C ARG A 177 7.63 -9.24 -12.49
N ASN A 178 6.65 -9.41 -13.38
CA ASN A 178 6.72 -9.02 -14.77
C ASN A 178 6.03 -7.67 -15.05
N GLY A 179 5.55 -6.98 -14.01
CA GLY A 179 4.84 -5.72 -14.12
C GLY A 179 3.40 -5.87 -14.62
N LYS A 180 2.76 -7.04 -14.44
CA LYS A 180 1.34 -7.22 -14.73
C LYS A 180 0.51 -6.89 -13.50
N PRO A 181 -0.60 -6.14 -13.64
CA PRO A 181 -1.52 -5.87 -12.56
C PRO A 181 -2.05 -7.15 -11.90
N ILE A 182 -2.02 -7.21 -10.57
CA ILE A 182 -2.61 -8.30 -9.78
C ILE A 182 -3.86 -7.81 -9.09
N TRP A 183 -3.75 -6.74 -8.31
CA TRP A 183 -4.83 -6.15 -7.53
C TRP A 183 -4.56 -4.68 -7.24
N PHE A 184 -5.59 -3.95 -6.83
CA PHE A 184 -5.45 -2.60 -6.33
C PHE A 184 -6.35 -2.37 -5.12
N ASN A 185 -5.95 -1.41 -4.27
CA ASN A 185 -6.70 -0.90 -3.14
C ASN A 185 -7.10 0.55 -3.41
N GLY A 186 -8.30 0.94 -2.97
CA GLY A 186 -8.82 2.30 -3.07
C GLY A 186 -10.18 2.37 -3.74
N TRP A 187 -10.92 3.42 -3.38
CA TRP A 187 -12.28 3.60 -3.91
C TRP A 187 -12.30 3.89 -5.41
N ILE A 188 -13.36 3.46 -6.06
CA ILE A 188 -13.57 3.58 -7.51
C ILE A 188 -14.55 4.70 -7.89
N SER A 189 -15.18 5.35 -6.91
CA SER A 189 -15.91 6.62 -7.07
C SER A 189 -14.94 7.81 -7.10
N MET A 190 -15.39 8.97 -7.57
CA MET A 190 -14.56 10.19 -7.58
C MET A 190 -14.22 10.66 -6.16
N THR A 191 -15.17 10.53 -5.23
CA THR A 191 -14.98 10.77 -3.80
C THR A 191 -15.55 9.62 -2.98
N LYS A 192 -15.16 9.49 -1.72
CA LYS A 192 -15.69 8.45 -0.81
C LYS A 192 -17.20 8.61 -0.56
N ASP A 193 -17.68 9.84 -0.59
CA ASP A 193 -19.04 10.20 -0.18
C ASP A 193 -19.99 10.38 -1.37
N ASP A 194 -19.47 10.45 -2.60
CA ASP A 194 -20.26 10.58 -3.81
C ASP A 194 -20.13 9.33 -4.67
N LEU A 195 -21.20 8.54 -4.70
CA LEU A 195 -21.29 7.31 -5.48
C LEU A 195 -21.94 7.53 -6.87
N HIS A 196 -22.07 8.76 -7.31
CA HIS A 196 -22.66 9.10 -8.63
C HIS A 196 -21.60 9.38 -9.69
N GLU A 197 -20.40 9.79 -9.29
CA GLU A 197 -19.26 10.01 -10.18
C GLU A 197 -18.20 8.92 -9.99
N TRP A 198 -17.68 8.42 -11.11
CA TRP A 198 -16.78 7.26 -11.12
C TRP A 198 -15.43 7.62 -11.70
N GLN A 199 -14.39 7.04 -11.12
CA GLN A 199 -13.02 7.14 -11.64
C GLN A 199 -12.93 6.54 -13.04
N GLU A 200 -12.05 7.12 -13.86
CA GLU A 200 -11.66 6.55 -15.15
C GLU A 200 -10.22 6.06 -15.07
N PHE A 201 -9.99 4.87 -15.59
CA PHE A 201 -8.71 4.18 -15.50
C PHE A 201 -8.16 3.93 -16.91
N ASP A 202 -7.45 4.91 -17.45
CA ASP A 202 -6.90 4.82 -18.81
C ASP A 202 -5.57 4.08 -18.81
N VAL A 203 -4.70 4.41 -17.86
CA VAL A 203 -3.33 3.94 -17.75
C VAL A 203 -2.94 3.70 -16.29
N TYR A 204 -1.78 3.10 -16.11
CA TYR A 204 -1.14 2.94 -14.80
C TYR A 204 0.35 3.30 -14.86
N LEU A 205 0.90 3.63 -13.70
CA LEU A 205 2.31 3.89 -13.47
C LEU A 205 2.85 2.90 -12.45
N GLU A 206 4.07 2.42 -12.65
CA GLU A 206 4.81 1.59 -11.70
C GLU A 206 5.86 2.42 -10.98
N GLU A 207 6.00 2.25 -9.67
CA GLU A 207 7.16 2.73 -8.93
C GLU A 207 8.37 1.90 -9.35
N LYS A 208 9.13 2.37 -10.34
CA LYS A 208 10.38 1.70 -10.73
C LYS A 208 11.56 2.39 -10.05
N PRO A 209 12.42 1.63 -9.33
CA PRO A 209 13.74 2.13 -9.02
C PRO A 209 14.48 2.36 -10.36
N GLU A 210 15.06 3.55 -10.54
CA GLU A 210 16.01 3.76 -11.64
C GLU A 210 17.17 2.77 -11.45
N GLU A 211 17.58 2.07 -12.55
CA GLU A 211 18.71 1.16 -12.51
C GLU A 211 19.94 1.85 -11.90
N GLY A 212 20.45 1.27 -10.81
CA GLY A 212 21.63 1.79 -10.10
C GLY A 212 21.40 3.01 -9.20
N ARG A 213 20.17 3.51 -9.05
CA ARG A 213 19.80 4.56 -8.10
C ARG A 213 18.77 4.03 -7.09
N LYS A 214 18.89 4.51 -5.86
CA LYS A 214 17.77 4.41 -4.91
C LYS A 214 16.56 5.09 -5.55
N PRO A 215 15.31 4.58 -5.35
CA PRO A 215 14.12 5.30 -5.79
C PRO A 215 14.25 6.77 -5.37
N LYS A 216 13.92 7.70 -6.26
CA LYS A 216 13.82 9.10 -5.85
C LYS A 216 12.83 9.13 -4.69
N ASN A 217 13.24 9.62 -3.52
CA ASN A 217 12.37 9.75 -2.34
C ASN A 217 11.16 10.66 -2.59
N ASP A 218 11.10 11.29 -3.76
CA ASP A 218 10.13 12.27 -4.23
C ASP A 218 9.25 11.81 -5.39
N ALA A 219 9.39 10.55 -5.85
CA ALA A 219 8.54 10.02 -6.92
C ALA A 219 7.06 9.98 -6.51
N TRP A 220 6.78 9.74 -5.22
CA TRP A 220 5.46 9.80 -4.64
C TRP A 220 5.26 11.10 -3.86
N GLN A 221 4.18 11.81 -4.14
CA GLN A 221 3.83 13.07 -3.48
C GLN A 221 2.40 13.00 -2.93
N ILE A 222 2.23 13.30 -1.64
CA ILE A 222 0.91 13.44 -1.04
C ILE A 222 0.32 14.76 -1.52
N HIS A 223 -0.85 14.69 -2.17
CA HIS A 223 -1.56 15.89 -2.65
C HIS A 223 -2.71 16.28 -1.72
N ALA A 224 -3.56 15.31 -1.36
CA ALA A 224 -4.72 15.53 -0.49
C ALA A 224 -4.95 14.29 0.36
N ALA A 225 -5.91 14.34 1.28
CA ALA A 225 -6.29 13.18 2.08
C ALA A 225 -6.58 11.97 1.17
N ASN A 226 -5.73 10.94 1.25
CA ASN A 226 -5.79 9.70 0.48
C ASN A 226 -5.55 9.82 -1.05
N VAL A 227 -5.20 10.98 -1.58
CA VAL A 227 -4.77 11.15 -2.98
C VAL A 227 -3.27 11.35 -3.01
N VAL A 228 -2.59 10.46 -3.70
CA VAL A 228 -1.12 10.49 -3.83
C VAL A 228 -0.75 10.46 -5.30
N CYS A 229 0.16 11.34 -5.67
CA CYS A 229 0.68 11.44 -7.03
C CYS A 229 1.93 10.57 -7.16
N LEU A 230 2.04 9.88 -8.27
CA LEU A 230 3.27 9.19 -8.69
C LEU A 230 3.72 9.76 -10.03
N GLU A 231 4.96 10.18 -10.10
CA GLU A 231 5.67 10.47 -11.34
C GLU A 231 6.53 9.27 -11.72
N ALA A 232 6.48 8.84 -12.98
CA ALA A 232 7.22 7.69 -13.48
C ALA A 232 7.85 7.97 -14.84
N ALA A 233 8.79 7.10 -15.28
CA ALA A 233 9.45 7.24 -16.56
C ALA A 233 8.51 6.94 -17.75
N GLU A 234 7.50 6.10 -17.55
CA GLU A 234 6.56 5.69 -18.60
C GLU A 234 5.18 5.39 -18.03
N ALA A 235 4.14 5.67 -18.82
CA ALA A 235 2.79 5.22 -18.56
C ALA A 235 2.50 3.96 -19.39
N LYS A 236 1.78 3.01 -18.77
CA LYS A 236 1.38 1.77 -19.42
C LYS A 236 -0.13 1.69 -19.59
N GLU A 237 -0.57 1.19 -20.74
CA GLU A 237 -1.97 0.91 -20.98
C GLU A 237 -2.38 -0.44 -20.37
N PHE A 238 -3.60 -0.49 -19.87
CA PHE A 238 -4.24 -1.73 -19.49
C PHE A 238 -4.49 -2.60 -20.72
N THR A 239 -4.27 -3.91 -20.58
CA THR A 239 -4.66 -4.87 -21.64
C THR A 239 -6.17 -4.89 -21.83
N ALA A 240 -6.66 -5.45 -22.95
CA ALA A 240 -8.10 -5.61 -23.18
C ALA A 240 -8.77 -6.43 -22.07
N ARG A 241 -8.05 -7.41 -21.49
CA ARG A 241 -8.53 -8.21 -20.37
C ARG A 241 -8.66 -7.37 -19.09
N ASP A 242 -7.65 -6.56 -18.79
CA ASP A 242 -7.66 -5.72 -17.59
C ASP A 242 -8.76 -4.66 -17.68
N LYS A 243 -8.94 -4.04 -18.85
CA LYS A 243 -10.05 -3.10 -19.14
C LYS A 243 -11.39 -3.76 -18.93
N SER A 244 -11.58 -4.99 -19.45
CA SER A 244 -12.82 -5.76 -19.23
C SER A 244 -13.08 -6.08 -17.75
N THR A 245 -12.02 -6.33 -16.97
CA THR A 245 -12.14 -6.55 -15.53
C THR A 245 -12.56 -5.26 -14.80
N LEU A 246 -11.92 -4.14 -15.11
CA LEU A 246 -12.28 -2.83 -14.54
C LEU A 246 -13.73 -2.44 -14.89
N ASP A 247 -14.15 -2.64 -16.13
CA ASP A 247 -15.54 -2.39 -16.55
C ASP A 247 -16.53 -3.26 -15.76
N GLY A 248 -16.17 -4.52 -15.50
CA GLY A 248 -16.95 -5.43 -14.66
C GLY A 248 -17.09 -4.95 -13.23
N ILE A 249 -15.99 -4.50 -12.61
CA ILE A 249 -15.95 -3.92 -11.27
C ILE A 249 -16.82 -2.66 -11.20
N LEU A 250 -16.63 -1.71 -12.11
CA LEU A 250 -17.42 -0.49 -12.19
C LEU A 250 -18.92 -0.77 -12.41
N LYS A 251 -19.26 -1.71 -13.29
CA LYS A 251 -20.63 -2.10 -13.52
C LYS A 251 -21.29 -2.71 -12.28
N LEU A 252 -20.55 -3.53 -11.53
CA LEU A 252 -21.04 -4.11 -10.28
C LEU A 252 -21.26 -3.02 -9.23
N ALA A 253 -20.27 -2.15 -9.03
CA ALA A 253 -20.35 -1.05 -8.08
C ALA A 253 -21.53 -0.12 -8.37
N LYS A 254 -21.74 0.28 -9.63
CA LYS A 254 -22.90 1.09 -10.05
C LYS A 254 -24.24 0.44 -9.72
N ARG A 255 -24.33 -0.90 -9.82
CA ARG A 255 -25.56 -1.64 -9.49
C ARG A 255 -25.82 -1.73 -7.98
N THR A 256 -24.78 -1.80 -7.16
CA THR A 256 -24.90 -1.90 -5.71
C THR A 256 -25.10 -0.53 -5.04
N SER A 257 -24.64 0.55 -5.65
CA SER A 257 -24.82 1.93 -5.16
C SER A 257 -26.25 2.48 -5.35
N ILE A 258 -27.06 1.82 -6.16
CA ILE A 258 -28.45 2.21 -6.45
C ILE A 258 -29.45 1.47 -5.52
N ALA A 259 -28.98 0.51 -4.76
CA ALA A 259 -29.78 -0.26 -3.79
C ALA A 259 -29.63 0.28 -2.36
#